data_5ab00805f7dac395927fc1252ae800c1
#
_entry.id   5ab00805f7dac395927fc1252ae800c1
#
_cell.length_a   1.000
_cell.length_b   1.000
_cell.length_c   1.000
_cell.angle_alpha   90.00
_cell.angle_beta   90.00
_cell.angle_gamma   90.00
#
_symmetry.space_group_name_H-M   'P 1'
#
loop_
_entity.id
_entity.type
_entity.pdbx_description
1 polymer ?
#
loop_
_entity_poly.entity_id
_entity_poly.type
_entity_poly.pdbx_seq_one_letter_code
_entity_poly.pdbx_strand_id
1 'polypeptide(L)'
;MKKHAFQSVTTVDFFTEIKKVSDYDVHNFSKVWLENTAFNTQQVNSLLLKNKSIQVLFEVEKLKSKPLFDKKDFLEKTLLSKVHFLVKEVVLNQMKNEKWEDKKRLFTLALETKNVQLRQTVAALLNSIPASFRTEYETLLDDKSYQTQEIALYNLWNNFPEQRIAYLEKSKKWMGFNDYNLRTLWLTLALSTPNYAIDKVALANELIPYSSINYEANTRQNALEKLLAFKIINDRVLENLVQATTHHMWQFTKFGRDNIRKLLKNPEMRVSLERILPNLNEAEQFQLNRLLKE
;
A
#
# COMPACT_ATOMS: atom_id res chain seq x y z
N MET A 1 18.33 25.42 8.02
CA MET A 1 18.54 24.06 7.45
C MET A 1 19.80 23.97 6.60
N LYS A 2 20.06 24.86 5.60
CA LYS A 2 21.28 24.76 4.74
C LYS A 2 22.59 24.73 5.53
N LYS A 3 22.70 25.50 6.63
CA LYS A 3 23.92 25.61 7.45
C LYS A 3 24.34 24.27 8.09
N HIS A 4 23.37 23.41 8.43
CA HIS A 4 23.59 22.14 9.12
C HIS A 4 23.29 20.94 8.21
N ALA A 5 23.26 21.14 6.88
CA ALA A 5 23.03 20.05 5.94
C ALA A 5 24.15 19.01 6.06
N PHE A 6 23.75 17.73 6.13
CA PHE A 6 24.64 16.56 6.25
C PHE A 6 25.51 16.54 7.52
N GLN A 7 25.09 17.24 8.59
CA GLN A 7 25.76 17.25 9.88
C GLN A 7 24.82 16.77 10.98
N SER A 8 25.38 16.16 12.03
CA SER A 8 24.64 15.91 13.25
C SER A 8 24.41 17.23 13.98
N VAL A 9 23.20 17.44 14.49
CA VAL A 9 22.81 18.64 15.24
C VAL A 9 22.25 18.23 16.61
N THR A 10 22.55 19.06 17.61
CA THR A 10 22.02 18.92 18.96
C THR A 10 20.77 19.80 19.15
N THR A 11 20.03 19.58 20.24
CA THR A 11 18.91 20.46 20.63
C THR A 11 19.40 21.91 20.87
N VAL A 12 20.62 22.09 21.37
CA VAL A 12 21.21 23.41 21.59
C VAL A 12 21.45 24.13 20.24
N ASP A 13 21.98 23.42 19.26
CA ASP A 13 22.19 23.99 17.90
C ASP A 13 20.84 24.43 17.31
N PHE A 14 19.82 23.58 17.40
CA PHE A 14 18.48 23.89 16.94
C PHE A 14 17.90 25.14 17.61
N PHE A 15 17.96 25.24 18.94
CA PHE A 15 17.46 26.41 19.67
C PHE A 15 18.26 27.66 19.37
N THR A 16 19.56 27.55 19.16
CA THR A 16 20.41 28.67 18.77
C THR A 16 19.98 29.25 17.42
N GLU A 17 19.63 28.41 16.44
CA GLU A 17 19.16 28.89 15.14
C GLU A 17 17.73 29.48 15.22
N ILE A 18 16.86 28.93 16.06
CA ILE A 18 15.50 29.48 16.28
C ILE A 18 15.59 30.91 16.89
N LYS A 19 16.42 31.11 17.90
CA LYS A 19 16.62 32.44 18.55
C LYS A 19 17.12 33.53 17.61
N LYS A 20 17.76 33.19 16.47
CA LYS A 20 18.19 34.17 15.47
C LYS A 20 17.05 34.71 14.60
N VAL A 21 15.93 33.99 14.52
CA VAL A 21 14.84 34.30 13.58
C VAL A 21 13.48 34.46 14.28
N SER A 22 13.43 34.28 15.61
CA SER A 22 12.22 34.33 16.39
C SER A 22 12.50 34.67 17.85
N ASP A 23 11.66 35.48 18.45
CA ASP A 23 11.64 35.77 19.89
C ASP A 23 10.92 34.71 20.70
N TYR A 24 10.67 33.53 20.11
CA TYR A 24 10.00 32.44 20.77
C TYR A 24 10.77 31.94 21.99
N ASP A 25 10.06 31.75 23.11
CA ASP A 25 10.66 31.23 24.35
C ASP A 25 10.98 29.74 24.24
N VAL A 26 12.20 29.49 23.73
CA VAL A 26 12.70 28.09 23.54
C VAL A 26 12.96 27.39 24.87
N HIS A 27 13.19 28.15 25.99
CA HIS A 27 13.38 27.54 27.28
C HIS A 27 12.06 26.95 27.84
N ASN A 28 10.99 27.73 27.76
CA ASN A 28 9.65 27.22 28.10
C ASN A 28 9.22 26.08 27.20
N PHE A 29 9.55 26.15 25.90
CA PHE A 29 9.31 25.04 24.99
C PHE A 29 10.03 23.76 25.43
N SER A 30 11.33 23.85 25.74
CA SER A 30 12.11 22.68 26.21
C SER A 30 11.46 22.06 27.44
N LYS A 31 11.15 22.88 28.44
CA LYS A 31 10.56 22.45 29.72
C LYS A 31 9.20 21.76 29.53
N VAL A 32 8.35 22.29 28.65
CA VAL A 32 6.99 21.78 28.44
C VAL A 32 6.96 20.57 27.53
N TRP A 33 7.79 20.54 26.48
CA TRP A 33 7.64 19.57 25.38
C TRP A 33 8.76 18.53 25.30
N LEU A 34 9.96 18.81 25.83
CA LEU A 34 11.10 17.89 25.74
C LEU A 34 11.47 17.26 27.09
N GLU A 35 11.29 17.99 28.21
CA GLU A 35 11.69 17.55 29.53
C GLU A 35 10.52 16.95 30.32
N ASN A 36 9.29 17.32 29.96
CA ASN A 36 8.09 16.81 30.63
C ASN A 36 7.77 15.39 30.15
N THR A 37 7.58 14.47 31.11
CA THR A 37 7.18 13.09 30.85
C THR A 37 5.67 12.93 30.66
N ALA A 38 4.86 13.91 31.06
CA ALA A 38 3.41 13.92 30.90
C ALA A 38 3.03 14.67 29.60
N PHE A 39 2.18 14.06 28.79
CA PHE A 39 1.66 14.71 27.58
C PHE A 39 0.66 15.82 27.94
N ASN A 40 0.96 17.05 27.51
CA ASN A 40 0.13 18.22 27.80
C ASN A 40 -1.09 18.32 26.83
N THR A 41 -2.09 17.48 27.06
CA THR A 41 -3.30 17.39 26.23
C THR A 41 -4.03 18.73 26.10
N GLN A 42 -4.12 19.53 27.16
CA GLN A 42 -4.83 20.81 27.14
C GLN A 42 -4.15 21.82 26.21
N GLN A 43 -2.84 21.93 26.30
CA GLN A 43 -2.07 22.84 25.44
C GLN A 43 -2.08 22.37 23.98
N VAL A 44 -1.94 21.04 23.74
CA VAL A 44 -2.07 20.46 22.40
C VAL A 44 -3.41 20.81 21.78
N ASN A 45 -4.50 20.54 22.50
CA ASN A 45 -5.84 20.83 22.01
C ASN A 45 -6.05 22.32 21.71
N SER A 46 -5.53 23.22 22.56
CA SER A 46 -5.61 24.66 22.33
C SER A 46 -4.89 25.12 21.07
N LEU A 47 -3.76 24.49 20.72
CA LEU A 47 -3.02 24.74 19.49
C LEU A 47 -3.72 24.15 18.28
N LEU A 48 -4.18 22.91 18.36
CA LEU A 48 -4.91 22.24 17.28
C LEU A 48 -6.19 22.96 16.90
N LEU A 49 -6.94 23.45 17.88
CA LEU A 49 -8.19 24.20 17.66
C LEU A 49 -8.00 25.57 16.97
N LYS A 50 -6.77 26.04 16.78
CA LYS A 50 -6.50 27.21 15.91
C LYS A 50 -6.65 26.86 14.42
N ASN A 51 -6.61 25.60 14.04
CA ASN A 51 -6.76 25.14 12.66
C ASN A 51 -8.21 24.77 12.39
N LYS A 52 -8.83 25.44 11.40
CA LYS A 52 -10.24 25.22 11.01
C LYS A 52 -10.53 23.78 10.59
N SER A 53 -9.60 23.11 9.89
CA SER A 53 -9.80 21.71 9.48
C SER A 53 -9.81 20.78 10.69
N ILE A 54 -9.00 21.05 11.71
CA ILE A 54 -9.01 20.29 12.95
C ILE A 54 -10.28 20.50 13.76
N GLN A 55 -10.81 21.73 13.79
CA GLN A 55 -12.11 22.00 14.44
C GLN A 55 -13.21 21.13 13.79
N VAL A 56 -13.27 21.14 12.44
CA VAL A 56 -14.24 20.33 11.70
C VAL A 56 -14.00 18.82 11.90
N LEU A 57 -12.73 18.38 11.98
CA LEU A 57 -12.41 16.99 12.30
C LEU A 57 -13.01 16.56 13.65
N PHE A 58 -12.86 17.36 14.67
CA PHE A 58 -13.44 17.06 15.98
C PHE A 58 -14.97 16.99 15.95
N GLU A 59 -15.62 17.86 15.17
CA GLU A 59 -17.07 17.78 14.98
C GLU A 59 -17.48 16.50 14.24
N VAL A 60 -16.76 16.11 13.18
CA VAL A 60 -16.98 14.85 12.45
C VAL A 60 -16.83 13.65 13.38
N GLU A 61 -15.78 13.64 14.22
CA GLU A 61 -15.53 12.54 15.16
C GLU A 61 -16.62 12.43 16.25
N LYS A 62 -17.12 13.55 16.78
CA LYS A 62 -18.26 13.57 17.73
C LYS A 62 -19.52 12.93 17.14
N LEU A 63 -19.70 13.00 15.81
CA LEU A 63 -20.86 12.44 15.13
C LEU A 63 -20.72 10.95 14.81
N LYS A 64 -19.55 10.33 15.06
CA LYS A 64 -19.27 8.94 14.68
C LYS A 64 -20.32 7.95 15.24
N SER A 65 -20.73 8.12 16.49
CA SER A 65 -21.72 7.26 17.13
C SER A 65 -23.18 7.64 16.87
N LYS A 66 -23.43 8.77 16.17
CA LYS A 66 -24.79 9.22 15.86
C LYS A 66 -25.40 8.41 14.72
N PRO A 67 -26.75 8.21 14.71
CA PRO A 67 -27.46 7.65 13.56
C PRO A 67 -27.15 8.45 12.28
N LEU A 68 -27.19 7.77 11.14
CA LEU A 68 -26.90 8.40 9.85
C LEU A 68 -27.78 9.62 9.57
N PHE A 69 -29.07 9.50 9.86
CA PHE A 69 -30.04 10.58 9.67
C PHE A 69 -29.62 11.91 10.32
N ASP A 70 -29.01 11.83 11.51
CA ASP A 70 -28.60 13.03 12.27
C ASP A 70 -27.30 13.67 11.77
N LYS A 71 -26.53 12.97 10.95
CA LYS A 71 -25.18 13.40 10.54
C LYS A 71 -24.98 13.55 9.03
N LYS A 72 -25.81 12.97 8.19
CA LYS A 72 -25.64 12.88 6.73
C LYS A 72 -25.41 14.25 6.08
N ASP A 73 -26.24 15.22 6.40
CA ASP A 73 -26.15 16.59 5.85
C ASP A 73 -24.84 17.29 6.25
N PHE A 74 -24.40 17.10 7.49
CA PHE A 74 -23.13 17.65 7.98
C PHE A 74 -21.95 17.01 7.26
N LEU A 75 -21.96 15.69 7.09
CA LEU A 75 -20.92 14.96 6.37
C LEU A 75 -20.83 15.38 4.90
N GLU A 76 -21.97 15.53 4.23
CA GLU A 76 -22.02 16.03 2.84
C GLU A 76 -21.46 17.46 2.71
N LYS A 77 -21.89 18.37 3.57
CA LYS A 77 -21.36 19.75 3.62
C LYS A 77 -19.86 19.76 3.89
N THR A 78 -19.38 18.89 4.76
CA THR A 78 -17.95 18.77 5.07
C THR A 78 -17.16 18.29 3.85
N LEU A 79 -17.66 17.29 3.12
CA LEU A 79 -17.01 16.78 1.90
C LEU A 79 -16.88 17.85 0.82
N LEU A 80 -17.90 18.73 0.68
CA LEU A 80 -17.91 19.84 -0.28
C LEU A 80 -17.11 21.07 0.18
N SER A 81 -16.77 21.16 1.46
CA SER A 81 -16.07 22.31 2.03
C SER A 81 -14.59 22.40 1.65
N LYS A 82 -13.93 23.53 2.01
CA LYS A 82 -12.48 23.73 1.77
C LYS A 82 -11.59 23.17 2.89
N VAL A 83 -12.06 22.22 3.69
CA VAL A 83 -11.24 21.57 4.71
C VAL A 83 -10.19 20.65 4.09
N HIS A 84 -9.16 20.32 4.87
CA HIS A 84 -8.11 19.42 4.44
C HIS A 84 -8.66 18.04 4.05
N PHE A 85 -8.11 17.40 3.03
CA PHE A 85 -8.59 16.11 2.50
C PHE A 85 -8.68 15.00 3.55
N LEU A 86 -7.78 14.95 4.56
CA LEU A 86 -7.84 13.97 5.65
C LEU A 86 -9.16 14.02 6.43
N VAL A 87 -9.75 15.20 6.61
CA VAL A 87 -11.09 15.33 7.24
C VAL A 87 -12.16 14.67 6.38
N LYS A 88 -12.05 14.85 5.07
CA LYS A 88 -12.97 14.24 4.08
C LYS A 88 -12.82 12.72 4.01
N GLU A 89 -11.60 12.19 4.18
CA GLU A 89 -11.35 10.75 4.30
C GLU A 89 -12.04 10.18 5.55
N VAL A 90 -12.00 10.89 6.68
CA VAL A 90 -12.72 10.47 7.89
C VAL A 90 -14.24 10.43 7.64
N VAL A 91 -14.77 11.40 6.89
CA VAL A 91 -16.19 11.39 6.46
C VAL A 91 -16.51 10.12 5.65
N LEU A 92 -15.71 9.81 4.63
CA LEU A 92 -15.92 8.61 3.80
C LEU A 92 -15.80 7.32 4.63
N ASN A 93 -14.82 7.25 5.55
CA ASN A 93 -14.65 6.11 6.43
C ASN A 93 -15.84 5.89 7.38
N GLN A 94 -16.50 6.96 7.87
CA GLN A 94 -17.72 6.85 8.66
C GLN A 94 -18.89 6.24 7.87
N MET A 95 -18.87 6.38 6.53
CA MET A 95 -19.89 5.84 5.63
C MET A 95 -19.59 4.40 5.16
N LYS A 96 -18.43 3.83 5.52
CA LYS A 96 -17.97 2.53 5.00
C LYS A 96 -19.04 1.42 5.14
N ASN A 97 -19.65 1.32 6.30
CA ASN A 97 -20.59 0.24 6.64
C ASN A 97 -22.06 0.58 6.38
N GLU A 98 -22.35 1.80 5.90
CA GLU A 98 -23.71 2.19 5.57
C GLU A 98 -24.21 1.50 4.29
N LYS A 99 -25.55 1.43 4.11
CA LYS A 99 -26.15 0.90 2.89
C LYS A 99 -25.73 1.71 1.67
N TRP A 100 -25.69 1.05 0.53
CA TRP A 100 -25.23 1.68 -0.70
C TRP A 100 -26.03 2.95 -1.05
N GLU A 101 -27.36 2.89 -0.98
CA GLU A 101 -28.30 3.98 -1.28
C GLU A 101 -28.01 5.22 -0.44
N ASP A 102 -27.53 5.02 0.79
CA ASP A 102 -27.25 6.10 1.73
C ASP A 102 -25.90 6.76 1.49
N LYS A 103 -24.89 5.99 1.02
CA LYS A 103 -23.53 6.48 0.83
C LYS A 103 -23.18 6.83 -0.62
N LYS A 104 -23.95 6.36 -1.61
CA LYS A 104 -23.68 6.56 -3.04
C LYS A 104 -23.33 8.02 -3.37
N ARG A 105 -24.15 8.97 -2.91
CA ARG A 105 -23.96 10.39 -3.20
C ARG A 105 -22.61 10.91 -2.69
N LEU A 106 -22.22 10.57 -1.47
CA LEU A 106 -20.92 10.99 -0.88
C LEU A 106 -19.74 10.41 -1.65
N PHE A 107 -19.84 9.15 -2.07
CA PHE A 107 -18.80 8.50 -2.87
C PHE A 107 -18.70 9.11 -4.27
N THR A 108 -19.83 9.41 -4.92
CA THR A 108 -19.84 10.14 -6.20
C THR A 108 -19.17 11.50 -6.07
N LEU A 109 -19.57 12.30 -5.07
CA LEU A 109 -18.97 13.61 -4.79
C LEU A 109 -17.44 13.51 -4.56
N ALA A 110 -16.99 12.49 -3.83
CA ALA A 110 -15.57 12.29 -3.59
C ALA A 110 -14.79 12.04 -4.90
N LEU A 111 -15.34 11.25 -5.83
CA LEU A 111 -14.75 11.04 -7.17
C LEU A 111 -14.73 12.34 -8.00
N GLU A 112 -15.79 13.14 -7.94
CA GLU A 112 -15.93 14.41 -8.67
C GLU A 112 -14.96 15.49 -8.19
N THR A 113 -14.47 15.43 -6.94
CA THR A 113 -13.47 16.39 -6.41
C THR A 113 -12.16 16.37 -7.20
N LYS A 114 -11.86 15.31 -7.95
CA LYS A 114 -10.58 15.05 -8.63
C LYS A 114 -9.36 15.04 -7.68
N ASN A 115 -9.60 15.01 -6.37
CA ASN A 115 -8.53 14.88 -5.38
C ASN A 115 -8.04 13.43 -5.37
N VAL A 116 -6.75 13.22 -5.61
CA VAL A 116 -6.14 11.89 -5.76
C VAL A 116 -6.35 11.05 -4.50
N GLN A 117 -6.17 11.61 -3.31
CA GLN A 117 -6.31 10.89 -2.05
C GLN A 117 -7.76 10.45 -1.81
N LEU A 118 -8.74 11.33 -2.08
CA LEU A 118 -10.16 10.96 -1.92
C LEU A 118 -10.61 9.91 -2.92
N ARG A 119 -10.13 9.98 -4.17
CA ARG A 119 -10.38 8.95 -5.18
C ARG A 119 -9.80 7.61 -4.78
N GLN A 120 -8.57 7.61 -4.24
CA GLN A 120 -7.94 6.41 -3.69
C GLN A 120 -8.71 5.84 -2.48
N THR A 121 -9.22 6.72 -1.60
CA THR A 121 -10.06 6.30 -0.45
C THR A 121 -11.33 5.63 -0.93
N VAL A 122 -12.01 6.17 -1.95
CA VAL A 122 -13.19 5.53 -2.56
C VAL A 122 -12.82 4.16 -3.13
N ALA A 123 -11.71 4.06 -3.87
CA ALA A 123 -11.21 2.80 -4.41
C ALA A 123 -11.03 1.75 -3.30
N ALA A 124 -10.38 2.13 -2.21
CA ALA A 124 -10.06 1.22 -1.09
C ALA A 124 -11.30 0.82 -0.24
N LEU A 125 -12.31 1.69 -0.15
CA LEU A 125 -13.51 1.43 0.65
C LEU A 125 -14.56 0.57 -0.06
N LEU A 126 -14.50 0.43 -1.39
CA LEU A 126 -15.47 -0.32 -2.20
C LEU A 126 -14.89 -1.62 -2.75
N ASN A 127 -14.66 -2.60 -1.87
CA ASN A 127 -14.27 -3.96 -2.28
C ASN A 127 -15.39 -4.69 -3.04
N SER A 128 -16.65 -4.40 -2.69
CA SER A 128 -17.85 -4.83 -3.44
C SER A 128 -18.43 -3.62 -4.14
N ILE A 129 -18.37 -3.61 -5.48
CA ILE A 129 -18.80 -2.49 -6.30
C ILE A 129 -20.22 -2.77 -6.81
N PRO A 130 -21.22 -1.93 -6.43
CA PRO A 130 -22.57 -2.06 -6.99
C PRO A 130 -22.56 -1.87 -8.50
N ALA A 131 -23.33 -2.70 -9.23
CA ALA A 131 -23.42 -2.61 -10.69
C ALA A 131 -23.82 -1.21 -11.18
N SER A 132 -24.69 -0.51 -10.41
CA SER A 132 -25.12 0.87 -10.68
C SER A 132 -24.02 1.93 -10.44
N PHE A 133 -22.83 1.55 -10.01
CA PHE A 133 -21.68 2.44 -9.78
C PHE A 133 -20.44 2.02 -10.57
N ARG A 134 -20.57 1.01 -11.42
CA ARG A 134 -19.46 0.48 -12.20
C ARG A 134 -18.79 1.57 -13.05
N THR A 135 -19.57 2.32 -13.81
CA THR A 135 -19.06 3.35 -14.73
C THR A 135 -18.29 4.45 -14.00
N GLU A 136 -18.80 4.92 -12.87
CA GLU A 136 -18.12 5.91 -12.04
C GLU A 136 -16.82 5.33 -11.44
N TYR A 137 -16.85 4.08 -10.99
CA TYR A 137 -15.66 3.42 -10.43
C TYR A 137 -14.59 3.13 -11.50
N GLU A 138 -14.99 2.80 -12.74
CA GLU A 138 -14.07 2.59 -13.88
C GLU A 138 -13.22 3.83 -14.19
N THR A 139 -13.68 5.04 -13.82
CA THR A 139 -12.87 6.27 -13.95
C THR A 139 -11.58 6.25 -13.12
N LEU A 140 -11.49 5.37 -12.12
CA LEU A 140 -10.31 5.19 -11.29
C LEU A 140 -9.18 4.45 -12.03
N LEU A 141 -9.48 3.75 -13.11
CA LEU A 141 -8.44 3.16 -13.98
C LEU A 141 -7.60 4.24 -14.68
N ASP A 142 -8.13 5.43 -14.87
CA ASP A 142 -7.43 6.56 -15.49
C ASP A 142 -6.90 7.56 -14.45
N ASP A 143 -6.78 7.14 -13.19
CA ASP A 143 -6.26 7.98 -12.10
C ASP A 143 -4.77 8.25 -12.27
N LYS A 144 -4.30 9.36 -11.67
CA LYS A 144 -2.88 9.74 -11.66
C LYS A 144 -2.04 8.92 -10.68
N SER A 145 -2.69 8.30 -9.70
CA SER A 145 -2.04 7.46 -8.69
C SER A 145 -1.98 6.01 -9.16
N TYR A 146 -0.80 5.45 -9.30
CA TYR A 146 -0.61 4.03 -9.58
C TYR A 146 -1.26 3.13 -8.52
N GLN A 147 -1.28 3.55 -7.27
CA GLN A 147 -1.95 2.82 -6.20
C GLN A 147 -3.48 2.80 -6.38
N THR A 148 -4.07 3.93 -6.81
CA THR A 148 -5.51 3.98 -7.14
C THR A 148 -5.83 3.07 -8.32
N GLN A 149 -5.00 3.10 -9.37
CA GLN A 149 -5.15 2.22 -10.54
C GLN A 149 -5.05 0.74 -10.17
N GLU A 150 -4.10 0.38 -9.29
CA GLU A 150 -3.91 -0.98 -8.79
C GLU A 150 -5.15 -1.50 -8.06
N ILE A 151 -5.65 -0.74 -7.09
CA ILE A 151 -6.85 -1.08 -6.33
C ILE A 151 -8.07 -1.19 -7.26
N ALA A 152 -8.22 -0.24 -8.18
CA ALA A 152 -9.34 -0.21 -9.11
C ALA A 152 -9.32 -1.40 -10.08
N LEU A 153 -8.17 -1.71 -10.68
CA LEU A 153 -8.02 -2.85 -11.58
C LEU A 153 -8.36 -4.17 -10.87
N TYR A 154 -7.81 -4.37 -9.67
CA TYR A 154 -8.08 -5.58 -8.89
C TYR A 154 -9.55 -5.72 -8.53
N ASN A 155 -10.17 -4.65 -8.01
CA ASN A 155 -11.57 -4.68 -7.59
C ASN A 155 -12.53 -4.85 -8.78
N LEU A 156 -12.30 -4.15 -9.89
CA LEU A 156 -13.12 -4.30 -11.11
C LEU A 156 -13.01 -5.70 -11.69
N TRP A 157 -11.81 -6.27 -11.76
CA TRP A 157 -11.58 -7.62 -12.24
C TRP A 157 -12.32 -8.68 -11.40
N ASN A 158 -12.36 -8.47 -10.06
CA ASN A 158 -13.07 -9.37 -9.14
C ASN A 158 -14.58 -9.23 -9.25
N ASN A 159 -15.11 -8.00 -9.31
CA ASN A 159 -16.54 -7.72 -9.25
C ASN A 159 -17.28 -7.95 -10.58
N PHE A 160 -16.58 -7.82 -11.73
CA PHE A 160 -17.20 -7.91 -13.05
C PHE A 160 -16.49 -8.94 -13.94
N PRO A 161 -16.73 -10.25 -13.70
CA PRO A 161 -16.06 -11.33 -14.45
C PRO A 161 -16.22 -11.24 -15.97
N GLU A 162 -17.36 -10.74 -16.44
CA GLU A 162 -17.68 -10.54 -17.85
C GLU A 162 -16.85 -9.44 -18.52
N GLN A 163 -16.24 -8.53 -17.73
CA GLN A 163 -15.43 -7.41 -18.21
C GLN A 163 -13.92 -7.63 -18.05
N ARG A 164 -13.49 -8.76 -17.47
CA ARG A 164 -12.08 -9.04 -17.15
C ARG A 164 -11.14 -8.80 -18.33
N ILE A 165 -11.54 -9.29 -19.51
CA ILE A 165 -10.71 -9.15 -20.72
C ILE A 165 -10.58 -7.68 -21.12
N ALA A 166 -11.65 -6.90 -21.05
CA ALA A 166 -11.62 -5.48 -21.38
C ALA A 166 -10.69 -4.70 -20.41
N TYR A 167 -10.75 -5.00 -19.12
CA TYR A 167 -9.87 -4.39 -18.14
C TYR A 167 -8.40 -4.78 -18.36
N LEU A 168 -8.12 -6.03 -18.70
CA LEU A 168 -6.78 -6.51 -19.02
C LEU A 168 -6.22 -5.85 -20.29
N GLU A 169 -7.02 -5.71 -21.35
CA GLU A 169 -6.58 -5.01 -22.56
C GLU A 169 -6.30 -3.54 -22.31
N LYS A 170 -7.15 -2.85 -21.53
CA LYS A 170 -6.93 -1.45 -21.14
C LYS A 170 -5.62 -1.26 -20.37
N SER A 171 -5.29 -2.17 -19.46
CA SER A 171 -4.13 -2.07 -18.56
C SER A 171 -2.88 -2.79 -19.03
N LYS A 172 -2.91 -3.41 -20.21
CA LYS A 172 -1.85 -4.29 -20.77
C LYS A 172 -0.44 -3.68 -20.80
N LYS A 173 -0.34 -2.36 -20.97
CA LYS A 173 0.93 -1.63 -21.06
C LYS A 173 1.33 -0.94 -19.76
N TRP A 174 0.55 -1.11 -18.69
CA TRP A 174 0.85 -0.46 -17.42
C TRP A 174 2.04 -1.12 -16.74
N MET A 175 2.92 -0.29 -16.18
CA MET A 175 4.10 -0.74 -15.43
C MET A 175 3.96 -0.46 -13.93
N GLY A 176 3.41 0.68 -13.56
CA GLY A 176 3.36 1.16 -12.20
C GLY A 176 4.54 2.07 -11.85
N PHE A 177 4.84 2.16 -10.57
CA PHE A 177 5.97 2.92 -10.07
C PHE A 177 7.22 2.01 -9.99
N ASN A 178 8.22 2.38 -9.18
CA ASN A 178 9.49 1.66 -9.06
C ASN A 178 9.37 0.22 -8.56
N ASP A 179 8.25 -0.12 -7.91
CA ASP A 179 7.92 -1.47 -7.42
C ASP A 179 7.19 -2.34 -8.45
N TYR A 180 6.93 -1.81 -9.66
CA TYR A 180 6.22 -2.50 -10.73
C TYR A 180 4.87 -3.09 -10.32
N ASN A 181 4.20 -2.46 -9.37
CA ASN A 181 2.96 -2.95 -8.77
C ASN A 181 1.86 -3.24 -9.81
N LEU A 182 1.63 -2.33 -10.77
CA LEU A 182 0.63 -2.53 -11.82
C LEU A 182 1.01 -3.65 -12.78
N ARG A 183 2.30 -3.78 -13.12
CA ARG A 183 2.76 -4.83 -14.03
C ARG A 183 2.62 -6.21 -13.40
N THR A 184 3.09 -6.38 -12.18
CA THR A 184 2.98 -7.65 -11.46
C THR A 184 1.52 -8.03 -11.17
N LEU A 185 0.65 -7.05 -10.87
CA LEU A 185 -0.78 -7.27 -10.76
C LEU A 185 -1.37 -7.72 -12.10
N TRP A 186 -1.11 -6.98 -13.19
CA TRP A 186 -1.62 -7.32 -14.51
C TRP A 186 -1.23 -8.74 -14.93
N LEU A 187 0.05 -9.11 -14.77
CA LEU A 187 0.54 -10.48 -15.06
C LEU A 187 -0.23 -11.52 -14.25
N THR A 188 -0.47 -11.24 -12.97
CA THR A 188 -1.23 -12.12 -12.06
C THR A 188 -2.67 -12.31 -12.55
N LEU A 189 -3.37 -11.23 -12.86
CA LEU A 189 -4.76 -11.26 -13.32
C LEU A 189 -4.89 -11.92 -14.70
N ALA A 190 -3.94 -11.63 -15.59
CA ALA A 190 -3.87 -12.24 -16.91
C ALA A 190 -3.63 -13.75 -16.84
N LEU A 191 -2.73 -14.22 -15.97
CA LEU A 191 -2.53 -15.65 -15.67
C LEU A 191 -3.79 -16.31 -15.10
N SER A 192 -4.52 -15.58 -14.25
CA SER A 192 -5.74 -16.06 -13.57
C SER A 192 -7.00 -16.04 -14.45
N THR A 193 -6.95 -15.46 -15.66
CA THR A 193 -8.13 -15.36 -16.54
C THR A 193 -8.10 -16.47 -17.60
N PRO A 194 -8.93 -17.54 -17.47
CA PRO A 194 -8.82 -18.74 -18.31
C PRO A 194 -9.02 -18.45 -19.81
N ASN A 195 -10.02 -17.64 -20.15
CA ASN A 195 -10.44 -17.36 -21.52
C ASN A 195 -9.70 -16.16 -22.16
N TYR A 196 -8.69 -15.62 -21.49
CA TYR A 196 -7.87 -14.57 -22.07
C TYR A 196 -6.86 -15.20 -23.05
N ALA A 197 -7.03 -14.89 -24.35
CA ALA A 197 -6.22 -15.45 -25.44
C ALA A 197 -4.83 -14.82 -25.47
N ILE A 198 -3.97 -15.22 -24.54
CA ILE A 198 -2.60 -14.74 -24.40
C ILE A 198 -1.67 -15.90 -24.06
N ASP A 199 -0.41 -15.84 -24.49
CA ASP A 199 0.60 -16.84 -24.14
C ASP A 199 0.93 -16.81 -22.65
N LYS A 200 0.41 -17.78 -21.91
CA LYS A 200 0.62 -17.92 -20.46
C LYS A 200 2.07 -18.24 -20.10
N VAL A 201 2.80 -18.92 -20.98
CA VAL A 201 4.22 -19.22 -20.77
C VAL A 201 5.05 -17.94 -20.90
N ALA A 202 4.74 -17.10 -21.88
CA ALA A 202 5.38 -15.79 -22.00
C ALA A 202 5.13 -14.90 -20.78
N LEU A 203 3.90 -14.90 -20.25
CA LEU A 203 3.59 -14.15 -19.02
C LEU A 203 4.36 -14.67 -17.79
N ALA A 204 4.45 -15.99 -17.64
CA ALA A 204 5.25 -16.61 -16.59
C ALA A 204 6.73 -16.24 -16.70
N ASN A 205 7.28 -16.31 -17.92
CA ASN A 205 8.67 -15.94 -18.20
C ASN A 205 8.94 -14.45 -17.96
N GLU A 206 7.96 -13.58 -18.14
CA GLU A 206 8.08 -12.16 -17.78
C GLU A 206 8.03 -11.94 -16.26
N LEU A 207 7.26 -12.73 -15.51
CA LEU A 207 7.14 -12.56 -14.06
C LEU A 207 8.40 -13.01 -13.30
N ILE A 208 9.11 -14.04 -13.80
CA ILE A 208 10.29 -14.62 -13.14
C ILE A 208 11.40 -13.59 -12.87
N PRO A 209 11.83 -12.73 -13.80
CA PRO A 209 12.86 -11.72 -13.57
C PRO A 209 12.56 -10.77 -12.40
N TYR A 210 11.30 -10.42 -12.15
CA TYR A 210 10.93 -9.54 -11.03
C TYR A 210 11.25 -10.15 -9.65
N SER A 211 11.47 -11.44 -9.55
CA SER A 211 11.89 -12.11 -8.31
C SER A 211 13.41 -12.04 -8.06
N SER A 212 14.22 -11.58 -9.02
CA SER A 212 15.68 -11.58 -8.96
C SER A 212 16.25 -10.42 -8.14
N ILE A 213 17.55 -10.51 -7.82
CA ILE A 213 18.31 -9.51 -7.06
C ILE A 213 18.40 -8.12 -7.73
N ASN A 214 18.01 -8.03 -9.01
CA ASN A 214 17.99 -6.76 -9.74
C ASN A 214 16.84 -5.84 -9.31
N TYR A 215 15.93 -6.32 -8.49
CA TYR A 215 14.77 -5.59 -8.00
C TYR A 215 14.82 -5.44 -6.47
N GLU A 216 14.10 -4.46 -5.95
CA GLU A 216 14.00 -4.23 -4.52
C GLU A 216 13.15 -5.33 -3.82
N ALA A 217 13.27 -5.44 -2.50
CA ALA A 217 12.73 -6.57 -1.74
C ALA A 217 11.20 -6.77 -1.89
N ASN A 218 10.42 -5.67 -1.97
CA ASN A 218 8.95 -5.77 -2.09
C ASN A 218 8.54 -6.30 -3.47
N THR A 219 9.19 -5.82 -4.55
CA THR A 219 8.97 -6.34 -5.91
C THR A 219 9.31 -7.83 -5.99
N ARG A 220 10.47 -8.22 -5.43
CA ARG A 220 10.91 -9.63 -5.38
C ARG A 220 9.93 -10.50 -4.61
N GLN A 221 9.49 -10.05 -3.44
CA GLN A 221 8.53 -10.80 -2.62
C GLN A 221 7.21 -10.96 -3.35
N ASN A 222 6.67 -9.88 -3.92
CA ASN A 222 5.44 -9.90 -4.71
C ASN A 222 5.52 -10.91 -5.86
N ALA A 223 6.61 -10.90 -6.62
CA ALA A 223 6.80 -11.83 -7.73
C ALA A 223 6.90 -13.28 -7.24
N LEU A 224 7.70 -13.55 -6.19
CA LEU A 224 7.84 -14.88 -5.61
C LEU A 224 6.51 -15.42 -5.08
N GLU A 225 5.72 -14.60 -4.38
CA GLU A 225 4.38 -14.99 -3.90
C GLU A 225 3.48 -15.46 -5.05
N LYS A 226 3.48 -14.74 -6.17
CA LYS A 226 2.66 -15.08 -7.35
C LYS A 226 3.19 -16.35 -8.03
N LEU A 227 4.51 -16.43 -8.25
CA LEU A 227 5.14 -17.61 -8.87
C LEU A 227 4.83 -18.88 -8.05
N LEU A 228 4.97 -18.83 -6.73
CA LEU A 228 4.64 -19.94 -5.85
C LEU A 228 3.14 -20.29 -5.88
N ALA A 229 2.26 -19.29 -5.87
CA ALA A 229 0.81 -19.49 -5.92
C ALA A 229 0.36 -20.16 -7.23
N PHE A 230 0.98 -19.79 -8.36
CA PHE A 230 0.73 -20.43 -9.66
C PHE A 230 1.49 -21.73 -9.88
N LYS A 231 2.30 -22.15 -8.90
CA LYS A 231 3.20 -23.32 -9.01
C LYS A 231 4.19 -23.22 -10.19
N ILE A 232 4.58 -22.01 -10.53
CA ILE A 232 5.64 -21.73 -11.51
C ILE A 232 6.96 -21.79 -10.75
N ILE A 233 7.49 -23.01 -10.62
CA ILE A 233 8.67 -23.30 -9.82
C ILE A 233 9.70 -23.98 -10.73
N ASN A 234 10.74 -23.24 -11.10
CA ASN A 234 11.93 -23.73 -11.79
C ASN A 234 13.18 -23.37 -11.00
N ASP A 235 14.34 -23.82 -11.45
CA ASP A 235 15.60 -23.61 -10.75
C ASP A 235 15.86 -22.12 -10.46
N ARG A 236 15.58 -21.24 -11.41
CA ARG A 236 15.75 -19.79 -11.25
C ARG A 236 14.87 -19.20 -10.14
N VAL A 237 13.63 -19.64 -10.05
CA VAL A 237 12.70 -19.20 -8.98
C VAL A 237 13.18 -19.72 -7.62
N LEU A 238 13.68 -20.96 -7.57
CA LEU A 238 14.23 -21.53 -6.34
C LEU A 238 15.51 -20.79 -5.90
N GLU A 239 16.43 -20.49 -6.83
CA GLU A 239 17.62 -19.67 -6.56
C GLU A 239 17.23 -18.29 -6.00
N ASN A 240 16.31 -17.58 -6.65
CA ASN A 240 15.81 -16.28 -6.18
C ASN A 240 15.14 -16.35 -4.80
N LEU A 241 14.46 -17.46 -4.49
CA LEU A 241 13.86 -17.70 -3.17
C LEU A 241 14.93 -17.96 -2.10
N VAL A 242 15.99 -18.71 -2.43
CA VAL A 242 17.13 -18.92 -1.52
C VAL A 242 17.85 -17.60 -1.27
N GLN A 243 18.08 -16.79 -2.29
CA GLN A 243 18.68 -15.45 -2.18
C GLN A 243 17.91 -14.54 -1.21
N ALA A 244 16.59 -14.68 -1.11
CA ALA A 244 15.80 -13.95 -0.12
C ALA A 244 16.22 -14.28 1.32
N THR A 245 16.74 -15.50 1.59
CA THR A 245 17.12 -15.96 2.94
C THR A 245 18.37 -15.29 3.50
N THR A 246 19.15 -14.62 2.67
CA THR A 246 20.39 -13.90 3.02
C THR A 246 20.24 -12.38 2.96
N HIS A 247 19.01 -11.87 2.68
CA HIS A 247 18.75 -10.45 2.55
C HIS A 247 18.84 -9.72 3.91
N HIS A 248 19.25 -8.44 3.91
CA HIS A 248 19.36 -7.64 5.14
C HIS A 248 18.01 -7.30 5.80
N MET A 249 16.91 -7.24 5.02
CA MET A 249 15.57 -7.06 5.57
C MET A 249 15.06 -8.35 6.20
N TRP A 250 14.86 -8.36 7.51
CA TRP A 250 14.48 -9.56 8.27
C TRP A 250 13.11 -10.13 7.83
N GLN A 251 12.15 -9.28 7.43
CA GLN A 251 10.85 -9.72 6.94
C GLN A 251 10.99 -10.55 5.66
N PHE A 252 11.81 -10.08 4.71
CA PHE A 252 12.05 -10.77 3.46
C PHE A 252 12.86 -12.05 3.66
N THR A 253 13.84 -12.02 4.57
CA THR A 253 14.58 -13.22 5.00
C THR A 253 13.65 -14.26 5.61
N LYS A 254 12.73 -13.84 6.49
CA LYS A 254 11.73 -14.72 7.08
C LYS A 254 10.82 -15.32 6.02
N PHE A 255 10.32 -14.49 5.08
CA PHE A 255 9.52 -14.94 3.95
C PHE A 255 10.22 -16.05 3.15
N GLY A 256 11.50 -15.86 2.78
CA GLY A 256 12.30 -16.85 2.07
C GLY A 256 12.38 -18.18 2.82
N ARG A 257 12.79 -18.13 4.09
CA ARG A 257 12.93 -19.33 4.94
C ARG A 257 11.60 -20.07 5.12
N ASP A 258 10.52 -19.36 5.41
CA ASP A 258 9.22 -19.99 5.63
C ASP A 258 8.67 -20.67 4.37
N ASN A 259 8.90 -20.10 3.19
CA ASN A 259 8.48 -20.71 1.93
C ASN A 259 9.37 -21.91 1.55
N ILE A 260 10.68 -21.87 1.78
CA ILE A 260 11.54 -23.05 1.59
C ILE A 260 11.11 -24.19 2.51
N ARG A 261 10.81 -23.93 3.80
CA ARG A 261 10.27 -24.96 4.71
C ARG A 261 8.97 -25.57 4.22
N LYS A 262 8.09 -24.76 3.61
CA LYS A 262 6.86 -25.28 2.99
C LYS A 262 7.17 -26.17 1.80
N LEU A 263 8.10 -25.78 0.93
CA LEU A 263 8.50 -26.56 -0.23
C LEU A 263 9.17 -27.89 0.16
N LEU A 264 10.00 -27.89 1.20
CA LEU A 264 10.69 -29.09 1.71
C LEU A 264 9.77 -30.19 2.23
N LYS A 265 8.48 -29.89 2.45
CA LYS A 265 7.46 -30.92 2.77
C LYS A 265 7.14 -31.81 1.56
N ASN A 266 7.50 -31.39 0.34
CA ASN A 266 7.38 -32.17 -0.88
C ASN A 266 8.78 -32.75 -1.25
N PRO A 267 8.93 -34.10 -1.33
CA PRO A 267 10.19 -34.74 -1.66
C PRO A 267 10.79 -34.30 -3.01
N GLU A 268 9.96 -34.06 -4.02
CA GLU A 268 10.42 -33.58 -5.34
C GLU A 268 11.04 -32.19 -5.26
N MET A 269 10.45 -31.32 -4.43
CA MET A 269 10.99 -29.98 -4.19
C MET A 269 12.30 -30.02 -3.41
N ARG A 270 12.46 -30.99 -2.49
CA ARG A 270 13.75 -31.23 -1.81
C ARG A 270 14.85 -31.53 -2.83
N VAL A 271 14.61 -32.49 -3.73
CA VAL A 271 15.57 -32.84 -4.80
C VAL A 271 15.89 -31.61 -5.66
N SER A 272 14.89 -30.82 -6.01
CA SER A 272 15.09 -29.59 -6.79
C SER A 272 15.94 -28.56 -6.04
N LEU A 273 15.73 -28.37 -4.73
CA LEU A 273 16.51 -27.46 -3.90
C LEU A 273 17.96 -27.95 -3.73
N GLU A 274 18.17 -29.26 -3.59
CA GLU A 274 19.51 -29.86 -3.54
C GLU A 274 20.24 -29.67 -4.88
N ARG A 275 19.55 -29.80 -6.00
CA ARG A 275 20.14 -29.64 -7.34
C ARG A 275 20.68 -28.22 -7.59
N ILE A 276 20.06 -27.18 -7.06
CA ILE A 276 20.51 -25.79 -7.26
C ILE A 276 21.67 -25.38 -6.35
N LEU A 277 22.02 -26.17 -5.32
CA LEU A 277 23.10 -25.85 -4.37
C LEU A 277 24.41 -25.39 -5.03
N PRO A 278 24.92 -26.04 -6.09
CA PRO A 278 26.18 -25.62 -6.72
C PRO A 278 26.13 -24.22 -7.38
N ASN A 279 24.93 -23.71 -7.68
CA ASN A 279 24.73 -22.40 -8.33
C ASN A 279 24.69 -21.23 -7.34
N LEU A 280 24.62 -21.52 -6.04
CA LEU A 280 24.45 -20.56 -4.96
C LEU A 280 25.79 -20.07 -4.43
N ASN A 281 25.85 -18.86 -3.88
CA ASN A 281 27.03 -18.39 -3.15
C ASN A 281 27.14 -19.05 -1.76
N GLU A 282 28.29 -18.90 -1.09
CA GLU A 282 28.57 -19.55 0.20
C GLU A 282 27.52 -19.26 1.28
N ALA A 283 27.06 -18.00 1.39
CA ALA A 283 26.07 -17.62 2.39
C ALA A 283 24.68 -18.25 2.09
N GLU A 284 24.31 -18.31 0.83
CA GLU A 284 23.07 -18.93 0.35
C GLU A 284 23.12 -20.46 0.55
N GLN A 285 24.25 -21.09 0.20
CA GLN A 285 24.49 -22.52 0.44
C GLN A 285 24.40 -22.86 1.93
N PHE A 286 25.03 -22.05 2.79
CA PHE A 286 24.95 -22.22 4.25
C PHE A 286 23.50 -22.17 4.75
N GLN A 287 22.70 -21.18 4.30
CA GLN A 287 21.31 -21.06 4.71
C GLN A 287 20.44 -22.22 4.19
N LEU A 288 20.62 -22.61 2.92
CA LEU A 288 19.86 -23.73 2.36
C LEU A 288 20.22 -25.05 3.04
N ASN A 289 21.51 -25.35 3.23
CA ASN A 289 21.97 -26.55 3.94
C ASN A 289 21.43 -26.65 5.37
N ARG A 290 21.29 -25.50 6.06
CA ARG A 290 20.66 -25.45 7.38
C ARG A 290 19.20 -25.86 7.32
N LEU A 291 18.44 -25.30 6.35
CA LEU A 291 17.01 -25.58 6.17
C LEU A 291 16.75 -27.03 5.72
N LEU A 292 17.66 -27.63 4.94
CA LEU A 292 17.59 -29.02 4.52
C LEU A 292 17.75 -30.01 5.69
N LYS A 293 18.39 -29.59 6.79
CA LYS A 293 18.60 -30.41 8.01
C LYS A 293 17.47 -30.28 9.05
N GLU A 294 16.61 -29.29 8.91
CA GLU A 294 15.43 -29.13 9.76
C GLU A 294 14.33 -30.15 9.38
#